data_bb48675fe6380349919aff212a701728
#
_entry.id   bb48675fe6380349919aff212a701728
#
_cell.length_a   1.000
_cell.length_b   1.000
_cell.length_c   1.000
_cell.angle_alpha   90.00
_cell.angle_beta   90.00
_cell.angle_gamma   90.00
#
_symmetry.space_group_name_H-M   'P 1'
#
loop_
_entity.id
_entity.type
_entity.pdbx_description
1 polymer ?
#
loop_
_entity_poly.entity_id
_entity_poly.type
_entity_poly.pdbx_seq_one_letter_code
_entity_poly.pdbx_strand_id
1 'polypeptide(L)' 'MKKRRDIRDYLYDILDSAELIESYTAAISEGEFYNLAEKQDAVLHRIQIIGEAAKHVPDSYRKKWNHIPWKDVAGMRDII' A
#
# COMPACT_ATOMS: atom_id res chain seq x y z
N MET A 1 -2.11 19.70 19.22
CA MET A 1 -1.85 18.35 19.72
C MET A 1 -2.14 17.32 18.64
N LYS A 2 -1.21 16.43 18.36
CA LYS A 2 -1.42 15.41 17.35
C LYS A 2 -2.40 14.36 17.83
N LYS A 3 -3.43 14.11 17.03
CA LYS A 3 -4.36 13.03 17.29
C LYS A 3 -3.68 11.71 16.99
N ARG A 4 -3.80 10.76 17.90
CA ARG A 4 -3.26 9.42 17.70
C ARG A 4 -4.07 8.69 16.62
N ARG A 5 -3.38 8.07 15.68
CA ARG A 5 -4.02 7.28 14.63
C ARG A 5 -4.55 5.97 15.20
N ASP A 6 -5.72 5.57 14.77
CA ASP A 6 -6.25 4.25 15.13
C ASP A 6 -6.12 3.28 13.96
N ILE A 7 -6.48 2.02 14.20
CA ILE A 7 -6.35 0.96 13.21
C ILE A 7 -7.10 1.27 11.91
N ARG A 8 -8.24 1.97 11.99
CA ARG A 8 -9.03 2.29 10.80
C ARG A 8 -8.28 3.23 9.87
N ASP A 9 -7.49 4.14 10.41
CA ASP A 9 -6.69 5.06 9.60
C ASP A 9 -5.68 4.30 8.76
N TYR A 10 -5.02 3.31 9.35
CA TYR A 10 -4.04 2.51 8.63
C TYR A 10 -4.68 1.60 7.58
N LEU A 11 -5.82 0.99 7.91
CA LEU A 11 -6.56 0.17 6.95
C LEU A 11 -7.07 1.02 5.79
N TYR A 12 -7.52 2.23 6.09
CA TYR A 12 -7.96 3.16 5.06
C TYR A 12 -6.82 3.56 4.13
N ASP A 13 -5.62 3.80 4.69
CA ASP A 13 -4.44 4.12 3.88
C ASP A 13 -4.12 2.98 2.90
N ILE A 14 -4.23 1.74 3.35
CA ILE A 14 -3.99 0.58 2.50
C ILE A 14 -5.01 0.54 1.36
N LEU A 15 -6.29 0.66 1.69
CA LEU A 15 -7.35 0.63 0.69
C LEU A 15 -7.23 1.78 -0.30
N ASP A 16 -7.05 2.99 0.21
CA ASP A 16 -6.93 4.18 -0.62
C ASP A 16 -5.76 4.06 -1.59
N SER A 17 -4.60 3.62 -1.09
CA SER A 17 -3.42 3.46 -1.92
C SER A 17 -3.59 2.36 -2.96
N ALA A 18 -4.24 1.25 -2.61
CA ALA A 18 -4.53 0.18 -3.56
C ALA A 18 -5.46 0.68 -4.68
N GLU A 19 -6.47 1.44 -4.35
CA GLU A 19 -7.38 2.02 -5.33
C GLU A 19 -6.66 3.00 -6.25
N LEU A 20 -5.73 3.79 -5.71
CA LEU A 20 -4.94 4.72 -6.51
C LEU A 20 -4.00 4.00 -7.46
N ILE A 21 -3.36 2.90 -7.03
CA ILE A 21 -2.53 2.10 -7.91
C ILE A 21 -3.37 1.57 -9.07
N GLU A 22 -4.54 1.05 -8.79
CA GLU A 22 -5.46 0.56 -9.82
C GLU A 22 -5.82 1.68 -10.79
N SER A 23 -6.14 2.86 -10.26
CA SER A 23 -6.47 4.03 -11.08
C SER A 23 -5.31 4.46 -11.97
N TYR A 24 -4.08 4.47 -11.46
CA TYR A 24 -2.91 4.88 -12.22
C TYR A 24 -2.59 3.93 -13.37
N THR A 25 -2.93 2.65 -13.23
CA THR A 25 -2.55 1.61 -14.19
C THR A 25 -3.68 1.13 -15.09
N ALA A 26 -4.92 1.50 -14.80
CA ALA A 26 -6.11 0.94 -15.46
C ALA A 26 -6.15 1.20 -16.97
N ALA A 27 -5.63 2.35 -17.42
CA ALA A 27 -5.75 2.77 -18.81
C ALA A 27 -4.45 2.59 -19.60
N ILE A 28 -3.43 1.95 -19.01
CA ILE A 28 -2.14 1.78 -19.68
C ILE A 28 -1.74 0.31 -19.74
N SER A 29 -1.01 -0.05 -20.78
CA SER A 29 -0.47 -1.40 -20.92
C SER A 29 0.79 -1.56 -20.07
N GLU A 30 1.21 -2.82 -19.88
CA GLU A 30 2.46 -3.11 -19.19
C GLU A 30 3.66 -2.40 -19.87
N GLY A 31 3.72 -2.44 -21.20
CA GLY A 31 4.79 -1.78 -21.95
C GLY A 31 4.79 -0.27 -21.76
N GLU A 32 3.60 0.34 -21.77
CA GLU A 32 3.48 1.79 -21.52
C GLU A 32 3.94 2.14 -20.12
N PHE A 33 3.60 1.29 -19.13
CA PHE A 33 4.01 1.52 -17.74
C PHE A 33 5.54 1.59 -17.62
N TYR A 34 6.26 0.71 -18.31
CA TYR A 34 7.72 0.69 -18.27
C TYR A 34 8.35 1.96 -18.84
N ASN A 35 7.61 2.72 -19.65
CA ASN A 35 8.10 3.94 -20.28
C ASN A 35 7.60 5.23 -19.60
N LEU A 36 6.83 5.10 -18.50
CA LEU A 36 6.24 6.23 -17.81
C LEU A 36 6.82 6.37 -16.41
N ALA A 37 7.94 7.07 -16.29
CA ALA A 37 8.61 7.24 -14.99
C ALA A 37 7.68 7.84 -13.93
N GLU A 38 6.84 8.80 -14.32
CA GLU A 38 5.88 9.41 -13.39
C GLU A 38 4.91 8.40 -12.81
N LYS A 39 4.42 7.46 -13.63
CA LYS A 39 3.52 6.41 -13.18
C LYS A 39 4.23 5.42 -12.28
N GLN A 40 5.45 5.07 -12.61
CA GLN A 40 6.28 4.17 -11.78
C GLN A 40 6.51 4.79 -10.41
N ASP A 41 6.85 6.06 -10.35
CA ASP A 41 7.09 6.76 -9.10
C ASP A 41 5.83 6.87 -8.26
N ALA A 42 4.69 7.14 -8.90
CA ALA A 42 3.41 7.23 -8.20
C ALA A 42 3.01 5.88 -7.60
N VAL A 43 3.14 4.81 -8.36
CA VAL A 43 2.83 3.45 -7.90
C VAL A 43 3.76 3.04 -6.77
N LEU A 44 5.07 3.30 -6.92
CA LEU A 44 6.05 2.97 -5.89
C LEU A 44 5.74 3.68 -4.58
N HIS A 45 5.40 4.96 -4.66
CA HIS A 45 5.02 5.73 -3.48
C HIS A 45 3.83 5.08 -2.75
N ARG A 46 2.80 4.66 -3.50
CA ARG A 46 1.63 4.01 -2.90
C ARG A 46 1.97 2.65 -2.31
N ILE A 47 2.84 1.90 -2.95
CA ILE A 47 3.32 0.61 -2.42
C ILE A 47 4.01 0.81 -1.07
N GLN A 48 4.83 1.85 -0.96
CA GLN A 48 5.53 2.17 0.28
C GLN A 48 4.54 2.58 1.38
N ILE A 49 3.50 3.34 1.04
CA ILE A 49 2.45 3.71 1.99
C ILE A 49 1.73 2.47 2.49
N ILE A 50 1.39 1.54 1.60
CA ILE A 50 0.73 0.28 1.97
C ILE A 50 1.61 -0.49 2.95
N GLY A 51 2.90 -0.63 2.64
CA GLY A 51 3.82 -1.35 3.50
C GLY A 51 3.97 -0.71 4.87
N GLU A 52 4.09 0.61 4.92
CA GLU A 52 4.19 1.34 6.17
C GLU A 52 2.92 1.19 7.01
N ALA A 53 1.75 1.34 6.39
CA ALA A 53 0.49 1.17 7.10
C ALA A 53 0.32 -0.25 7.62
N ALA A 54 0.70 -1.25 6.84
CA ALA A 54 0.61 -2.66 7.24
C ALA A 54 1.43 -2.96 8.49
N LYS A 55 2.56 -2.29 8.68
CA LYS A 55 3.38 -2.48 9.88
C LYS A 55 2.66 -2.08 11.16
N HIS A 56 1.71 -1.18 11.06
CA HIS A 56 0.95 -0.68 12.21
C HIS A 56 -0.32 -1.48 12.50
N VAL A 57 -0.61 -2.50 11.71
CA VAL A 57 -1.76 -3.36 11.95
C VAL A 57 -1.42 -4.32 13.10
N PRO A 58 -2.17 -4.28 14.21
CA PRO A 58 -1.89 -5.15 15.36
C PRO A 58 -2.02 -6.63 15.07
N ASP A 59 -1.29 -7.46 15.81
CA ASP A 59 -1.30 -8.91 15.64
C ASP A 59 -2.70 -9.51 15.75
N SER A 60 -3.54 -8.95 16.61
CA SER A 60 -4.93 -9.44 16.76
C SER A 60 -5.68 -9.38 15.44
N TYR A 61 -5.48 -8.31 14.65
CA TYR A 61 -6.09 -8.18 13.34
C TYR A 61 -5.39 -9.05 12.30
N ARG A 62 -4.06 -9.17 12.37
CA ARG A 62 -3.31 -10.03 11.46
C ARG A 62 -3.72 -11.49 11.59
N LYS A 63 -3.96 -11.94 12.80
CA LYS A 63 -4.43 -13.30 13.06
C LYS A 63 -5.85 -13.52 12.56
N LYS A 64 -6.72 -12.52 12.73
CA LYS A 64 -8.10 -12.56 12.26
C LYS A 64 -8.17 -12.68 10.74
N TRP A 65 -7.28 -12.01 10.04
CA TRP A 65 -7.19 -12.02 8.58
C TRP A 65 -5.90 -12.70 8.12
N ASN A 66 -5.65 -13.91 8.64
CA ASN A 66 -4.38 -14.62 8.43
C ASN A 66 -4.14 -15.09 7.00
N HIS A 67 -5.16 -15.01 6.13
CA HIS A 67 -4.99 -15.31 4.71
C HIS A 67 -4.22 -14.21 3.97
N ILE A 68 -4.05 -13.05 4.59
CA ILE A 68 -3.27 -11.96 4.01
C ILE A 68 -1.81 -12.12 4.44
N PRO A 69 -0.84 -12.07 3.49
CA PRO A 69 0.57 -12.22 3.83
C PRO A 69 1.13 -10.92 4.41
N TRP A 70 0.77 -10.61 5.63
CA TRP A 70 1.09 -9.35 6.30
C TRP A 70 2.57 -9.01 6.31
N LYS A 71 3.43 -10.01 6.51
CA LYS A 71 4.87 -9.80 6.55
C LYS A 71 5.38 -9.31 5.20
N ASP A 72 4.89 -9.90 4.13
CA ASP A 72 5.28 -9.51 2.78
C ASP A 72 4.75 -8.12 2.44
N VAL A 73 3.50 -7.84 2.84
CA VAL A 73 2.90 -6.53 2.61
C VAL A 73 3.68 -5.44 3.33
N ALA A 74 4.02 -5.67 4.60
CA ALA A 74 4.81 -4.71 5.38
C ALA A 74 6.20 -4.50 4.78
N GLY A 75 6.79 -5.54 4.19
CA GLY A 75 8.09 -5.45 3.53
C GLY A 75 8.10 -4.60 2.27
N MET A 76 6.93 -4.32 1.70
CA MET A 76 6.83 -3.53 0.47
C MET A 76 7.38 -2.11 0.64
N ARG A 77 7.39 -1.59 1.86
CA ARG A 77 7.92 -0.24 2.09
C ARG A 77 9.41 -0.13 1.79
N ASP A 78 10.13 -1.26 1.79
CA ASP A 78 11.57 -1.29 1.55
C ASP A 78 11.93 -1.45 0.07
N ILE A 79 10.92 -1.52 -0.78
CA ILE A 79 11.13 -1.57 -2.23
C ILE A 79 11.48 -0.16 -2.72
N ILE A 80 12.61 -0.07 -3.35
CA ILE A 80 13.12 1.20 -3.87
C ILE A 80 13.34 1.09 -5.38
#